data_b7e77964629fe3864be46ecdd44c48f7
#
_entry.id   b7e77964629fe3864be46ecdd44c48f7
#
_cell.length_a   1.000
_cell.length_b   1.000
_cell.length_c   1.000
_cell.angle_alpha   90.00
_cell.angle_beta   90.00
_cell.angle_gamma   90.00
#
_symmetry.space_group_name_H-M   'P 1'
#
loop_
_entity.id
_entity.type
_entity.pdbx_description
1 polymer ?
#
loop_
_entity_poly.entity_id
_entity_poly.type
_entity_poly.pdbx_seq_one_letter_code
_entity_poly.pdbx_strand_id
1 'polypeptide(L)'
;EKLKLIRKNRGLTQEELAEKLDVSRQSIAKWENGLSFPEIYHLINLTDIFNVTIDNLVKDDECKINIFEQPITNYEELCKFLVKAKINTYAGKGTKSESSRPNSNDYKFEEEEFLYIDTYLGGENFSGEEAVWKENIPIFAMNYSGRVTGENFSGNFLKEALKKVPVEKPFRGPKFYQDEDYIYYCKVDGDIQWFQG
;
A
#
# COMPACT_ATOMS: atom_id res chain seq x y z
N GLU A 1 28.03 4.51 1.69
CA GLU A 1 27.27 4.59 2.98
C GLU A 1 25.83 4.09 2.84
N LYS A 2 25.13 4.42 1.78
CA LYS A 2 23.72 4.05 1.55
C LYS A 2 23.47 2.53 1.47
N LEU A 3 24.31 1.81 0.71
CA LEU A 3 24.22 0.34 0.63
C LEU A 3 24.34 -0.31 2.02
N LYS A 4 25.22 0.19 2.87
CA LYS A 4 25.39 -0.28 4.26
C LYS A 4 24.12 -0.05 5.09
N LEU A 5 23.47 1.09 4.91
CA LEU A 5 22.21 1.42 5.60
C LEU A 5 21.09 0.47 5.18
N ILE A 6 20.89 0.29 3.88
CA ILE A 6 19.86 -0.60 3.32
C ILE A 6 20.07 -2.04 3.79
N ARG A 7 21.31 -2.56 3.72
CA ARG A 7 21.64 -3.91 4.20
C ARG A 7 21.29 -4.09 5.69
N LYS A 8 21.70 -3.12 6.53
CA LYS A 8 21.45 -3.20 7.97
C LYS A 8 19.94 -3.17 8.28
N ASN A 9 19.17 -2.35 7.58
CA ASN A 9 17.72 -2.27 7.75
C ASN A 9 17.01 -3.59 7.37
N ARG A 10 17.64 -4.39 6.49
CA ARG A 10 17.16 -5.74 6.14
C ARG A 10 17.73 -6.84 7.07
N GLY A 11 18.46 -6.48 8.12
CA GLY A 11 19.04 -7.41 9.08
C GLY A 11 20.16 -8.30 8.53
N LEU A 12 20.68 -7.98 7.34
CA LEU A 12 21.72 -8.80 6.68
C LEU A 12 23.12 -8.43 7.17
N THR A 13 23.97 -9.45 7.36
CA THR A 13 25.42 -9.28 7.52
C THR A 13 26.09 -9.04 6.17
N GLN A 14 27.34 -8.56 6.17
CA GLN A 14 28.14 -8.44 4.93
C GLN A 14 28.40 -9.80 4.28
N GLU A 15 28.55 -10.86 5.08
CA GLU A 15 28.68 -12.24 4.63
C GLU A 15 27.43 -12.69 3.85
N GLU A 16 26.28 -12.59 4.46
CA GLU A 16 25.00 -13.02 3.86
C GLU A 16 24.68 -12.27 2.57
N LEU A 17 25.01 -10.97 2.51
CA LEU A 17 24.85 -10.20 1.27
C LEU A 17 25.83 -10.65 0.19
N ALA A 18 27.07 -10.95 0.58
CA ALA A 18 28.12 -11.44 -0.32
C ALA A 18 27.74 -12.79 -0.93
N GLU A 19 27.23 -13.72 -0.13
CA GLU A 19 26.72 -15.02 -0.60
C GLU A 19 25.57 -14.86 -1.61
N LYS A 20 24.61 -13.96 -1.32
CA LYS A 20 23.47 -13.70 -2.22
C LYS A 20 23.89 -13.12 -3.58
N LEU A 21 25.00 -12.42 -3.64
CA LEU A 21 25.53 -11.77 -4.85
C LEU A 21 26.66 -12.57 -5.52
N ASP A 22 27.07 -13.70 -4.94
CA ASP A 22 28.22 -14.51 -5.39
C ASP A 22 29.52 -13.69 -5.48
N VAL A 23 29.77 -12.87 -4.45
CA VAL A 23 30.99 -12.04 -4.35
C VAL A 23 31.70 -12.24 -3.02
N SER A 24 32.91 -11.71 -2.89
CA SER A 24 33.61 -11.73 -1.61
C SER A 24 33.02 -10.72 -0.62
N ARG A 25 33.02 -11.05 0.69
CA ARG A 25 32.68 -10.08 1.74
C ARG A 25 33.49 -8.78 1.61
N GLN A 26 34.77 -8.89 1.18
CA GLN A 26 35.60 -7.72 0.96
C GLN A 26 35.10 -6.81 -0.14
N SER A 27 34.46 -7.34 -1.18
CA SER A 27 33.80 -6.56 -2.22
C SER A 27 32.66 -5.74 -1.62
N ILE A 28 31.80 -6.35 -0.83
CA ILE A 28 30.72 -5.66 -0.12
C ILE A 28 31.28 -4.53 0.77
N ALA A 29 32.32 -4.84 1.56
CA ALA A 29 32.93 -3.84 2.43
C ALA A 29 33.52 -2.66 1.65
N LYS A 30 34.16 -2.91 0.48
CA LYS A 30 34.64 -1.83 -0.40
C LYS A 30 33.52 -0.96 -0.97
N TRP A 31 32.45 -1.58 -1.43
CA TRP A 31 31.27 -0.87 -1.96
C TRP A 31 30.59 0.00 -0.88
N GLU A 32 30.42 -0.54 0.33
CA GLU A 32 29.83 0.19 1.46
C GLU A 32 30.67 1.38 1.93
N ASN A 33 31.98 1.29 1.78
CA ASN A 33 32.91 2.36 2.15
C ASN A 33 33.28 3.31 0.98
N GLY A 34 32.69 3.12 -0.20
CA GLY A 34 32.95 3.94 -1.38
C GLY A 34 34.34 3.75 -1.99
N LEU A 35 35.04 2.66 -1.64
CA LEU A 35 36.38 2.35 -2.16
C LEU A 35 36.35 1.72 -3.56
N SER A 36 35.21 1.18 -3.96
CA SER A 36 34.90 0.71 -5.31
C SER A 36 33.39 0.70 -5.52
N PHE A 37 32.95 0.48 -6.77
CA PHE A 37 31.54 0.42 -7.13
C PHE A 37 31.21 -0.99 -7.61
N PRO A 38 29.94 -1.46 -7.36
CA PRO A 38 29.45 -2.70 -7.96
C PRO A 38 29.39 -2.54 -9.49
N GLU A 39 29.64 -3.62 -10.21
CA GLU A 39 29.34 -3.70 -11.64
C GLU A 39 27.82 -3.65 -11.84
N ILE A 40 27.37 -3.26 -13.05
CA ILE A 40 25.96 -3.06 -13.34
C ILE A 40 25.10 -4.30 -13.07
N TYR A 41 25.65 -5.48 -13.28
CA TYR A 41 25.00 -6.76 -12.97
C TYR A 41 24.73 -6.91 -11.46
N HIS A 42 25.69 -6.56 -10.63
CA HIS A 42 25.51 -6.58 -9.17
C HIS A 42 24.55 -5.48 -8.68
N LEU A 43 24.50 -4.32 -9.37
CA LEU A 43 23.51 -3.30 -9.06
C LEU A 43 22.08 -3.80 -9.33
N ILE A 44 21.86 -4.50 -10.44
CA ILE A 44 20.57 -5.11 -10.76
C ILE A 44 20.18 -6.14 -9.69
N ASN A 45 21.09 -7.05 -9.33
CA ASN A 45 20.83 -8.04 -8.28
C ASN A 45 20.57 -7.39 -6.91
N LEU A 46 21.24 -6.28 -6.59
CA LEU A 46 21.00 -5.52 -5.38
C LEU A 46 19.59 -4.90 -5.37
N THR A 47 19.09 -4.42 -6.52
CA THR A 47 17.72 -3.91 -6.60
C THR A 47 16.70 -5.00 -6.32
N ASP A 48 16.92 -6.21 -6.81
CA ASP A 48 16.03 -7.35 -6.56
C ASP A 48 16.08 -7.82 -5.11
N ILE A 49 17.29 -7.93 -4.53
CA ILE A 49 17.47 -8.35 -3.13
C ILE A 49 16.82 -7.38 -2.15
N PHE A 50 16.96 -6.09 -2.42
CA PHE A 50 16.48 -5.03 -1.52
C PHE A 50 15.11 -4.47 -1.89
N ASN A 51 14.56 -4.86 -3.05
CA ASN A 51 13.33 -4.32 -3.62
C ASN A 51 13.37 -2.78 -3.72
N VAL A 52 14.44 -2.24 -4.31
CA VAL A 52 14.66 -0.81 -4.51
C VAL A 52 15.02 -0.54 -5.97
N THR A 53 14.96 0.72 -6.42
CA THR A 53 15.42 1.09 -7.77
C THR A 53 16.93 1.34 -7.80
N ILE A 54 17.55 1.25 -8.99
CA ILE A 54 18.96 1.63 -9.18
C ILE A 54 19.19 3.09 -8.74
N ASP A 55 18.26 3.98 -9.08
CA ASP A 55 18.31 5.36 -8.65
C ASP A 55 18.42 5.51 -7.13
N ASN A 56 17.67 4.70 -6.40
CA ASN A 56 17.75 4.65 -4.95
C ASN A 56 19.10 4.14 -4.42
N LEU A 57 19.82 3.30 -5.17
CA LEU A 57 21.13 2.80 -4.75
C LEU A 57 22.26 3.79 -5.04
N VAL A 58 22.17 4.55 -6.15
CA VAL A 58 23.31 5.30 -6.69
C VAL A 58 23.24 6.82 -6.54
N LYS A 59 22.04 7.40 -6.38
CA LYS A 59 21.89 8.84 -6.19
C LYS A 59 22.03 9.21 -4.72
N ASP A 60 22.92 10.15 -4.43
CA ASP A 60 23.09 10.78 -3.11
C ASP A 60 22.04 11.86 -2.82
N ASP A 61 20.96 11.91 -3.59
CA ASP A 61 19.87 12.73 -3.15
C ASP A 61 19.61 12.37 -1.69
N GLU A 62 19.44 13.36 -0.83
CA GLU A 62 18.78 13.19 0.45
C GLU A 62 17.48 12.46 0.13
N CYS A 63 17.62 11.16 0.00
CA CYS A 63 16.54 10.29 -0.37
C CYS A 63 15.52 10.62 0.70
N LYS A 64 14.51 11.33 0.31
CA LYS A 64 13.27 11.29 1.06
C LYS A 64 13.06 9.81 1.26
N ILE A 65 13.52 9.33 2.40
CA ILE A 65 13.29 7.96 2.87
C ILE A 65 11.86 7.76 2.50
N ASN A 66 11.58 6.84 1.59
CA ASN A 66 10.21 6.50 1.29
C ASN A 66 9.58 6.26 2.65
N ILE A 67 8.68 7.15 3.05
CA ILE A 67 8.04 7.13 4.37
C ILE A 67 7.30 5.79 4.55
N PHE A 68 7.11 5.08 3.44
CA PHE A 68 6.62 3.70 3.34
C PHE A 68 7.68 2.60 3.62
N GLU A 69 8.96 2.93 3.92
CA GLU A 69 10.02 1.97 4.28
C GLU A 69 10.13 1.65 5.78
N GLN A 70 9.13 1.90 6.56
CA GLN A 70 8.90 1.02 7.72
C GLN A 70 8.33 -0.26 7.09
N PRO A 71 9.04 -1.40 7.11
CA PRO A 71 8.43 -2.63 6.68
C PRO A 71 7.16 -2.77 7.51
N ILE A 72 6.02 -2.82 6.84
CA ILE A 72 4.79 -3.24 7.50
C ILE A 72 5.10 -4.65 7.96
N THR A 73 5.54 -4.78 9.20
CA THR A 73 5.99 -6.05 9.77
C THR A 73 4.84 -7.01 9.93
N ASN A 74 3.60 -6.52 9.75
CA ASN A 74 2.40 -7.33 9.87
C ASN A 74 1.32 -6.92 8.84
N TYR A 75 1.46 -7.36 7.59
CA TYR A 75 0.44 -7.16 6.56
C TYR A 75 -0.92 -7.77 6.93
N GLU A 76 -0.94 -8.83 7.72
CA GLU A 76 -2.18 -9.47 8.18
C GLU A 76 -2.97 -8.52 9.10
N GLU A 77 -2.29 -7.82 9.98
CA GLU A 77 -2.88 -6.80 10.86
C GLU A 77 -3.46 -5.65 10.05
N LEU A 78 -2.72 -5.11 9.08
CA LEU A 78 -3.19 -4.07 8.18
C LEU A 78 -4.44 -4.51 7.41
N CYS A 79 -4.44 -5.74 6.86
CA CYS A 79 -5.59 -6.26 6.12
C CYS A 79 -6.84 -6.39 7.01
N LYS A 80 -6.69 -6.88 8.24
CA LYS A 80 -7.79 -6.95 9.22
C LYS A 80 -8.32 -5.58 9.59
N PHE A 81 -7.42 -4.62 9.84
CA PHE A 81 -7.78 -3.24 10.14
C PHE A 81 -8.52 -2.58 8.95
N LEU A 82 -8.04 -2.74 7.71
CA LEU A 82 -8.68 -2.21 6.50
C LEU A 82 -10.13 -2.72 6.36
N VAL A 83 -10.36 -4.02 6.52
CA VAL A 83 -11.71 -4.59 6.45
C VAL A 83 -12.61 -3.98 7.53
N LYS A 84 -12.11 -3.87 8.76
CA LYS A 84 -12.84 -3.30 9.88
C LYS A 84 -13.17 -1.81 9.64
N ALA A 85 -12.20 -1.04 9.16
CA ALA A 85 -12.37 0.37 8.84
C ALA A 85 -13.44 0.58 7.76
N LYS A 86 -13.41 -0.18 6.65
CA LYS A 86 -14.41 -0.11 5.57
C LYS A 86 -15.82 -0.42 6.06
N ILE A 87 -15.98 -1.43 6.92
CA ILE A 87 -17.29 -1.79 7.50
C ILE A 87 -17.80 -0.68 8.43
N ASN A 88 -16.92 0.03 9.14
CA ASN A 88 -17.30 1.10 10.06
C ASN A 88 -17.37 2.49 9.42
N THR A 89 -17.06 2.62 8.12
CA THR A 89 -17.11 3.88 7.35
C THR A 89 -18.12 3.81 6.21
N TYR A 90 -17.68 4.00 4.97
CA TYR A 90 -18.57 4.11 3.80
C TYR A 90 -19.46 2.88 3.58
N ALA A 91 -18.92 1.68 3.67
CA ALA A 91 -19.69 0.44 3.43
C ALA A 91 -20.74 0.20 4.52
N GLY A 92 -20.45 0.63 5.75
CA GLY A 92 -21.38 0.56 6.88
C GLY A 92 -22.30 1.78 6.99
N LYS A 93 -22.69 2.10 8.20
CA LYS A 93 -23.44 3.31 8.53
C LYS A 93 -22.56 4.32 9.27
N GLY A 94 -21.26 4.37 8.93
CA GLY A 94 -20.32 5.31 9.53
C GLY A 94 -20.75 6.75 9.27
N THR A 95 -20.56 7.61 10.25
CA THR A 95 -20.79 9.04 10.13
C THR A 95 -19.68 9.67 9.29
N LYS A 96 -20.03 10.59 8.40
CA LYS A 96 -19.05 11.41 7.71
C LYS A 96 -18.30 12.28 8.73
N SER A 97 -17.00 12.40 8.55
CA SER A 97 -16.19 13.38 9.25
C SER A 97 -16.32 14.78 8.62
N GLU A 98 -15.68 15.77 9.20
CA GLU A 98 -15.57 17.09 8.60
C GLU A 98 -14.84 17.02 7.24
N SER A 99 -15.37 17.73 6.25
CA SER A 99 -14.81 17.72 4.89
C SER A 99 -13.42 18.35 4.86
N SER A 100 -12.42 17.61 4.40
CA SER A 100 -11.04 18.09 4.22
C SER A 100 -10.86 19.00 3.01
N ARG A 101 -11.78 18.92 2.05
CA ARG A 101 -11.80 19.72 0.80
C ARG A 101 -13.23 20.19 0.50
N PRO A 102 -13.43 21.30 -0.20
CA PRO A 102 -14.79 21.77 -0.56
C PRO A 102 -15.64 20.66 -1.19
N ASN A 103 -16.77 20.34 -0.55
CA ASN A 103 -17.70 19.30 -0.97
C ASN A 103 -17.14 17.87 -1.02
N SER A 104 -16.02 17.57 -0.32
CA SER A 104 -15.58 16.18 -0.16
C SER A 104 -16.48 15.40 0.79
N ASN A 105 -16.51 14.10 0.58
CA ASN A 105 -17.12 13.14 1.49
C ASN A 105 -16.00 12.40 2.19
N ASP A 106 -15.82 12.66 3.46
CA ASP A 106 -14.72 12.13 4.25
C ASP A 106 -15.27 11.21 5.34
N TYR A 107 -14.61 10.07 5.50
CA TYR A 107 -14.87 9.10 6.55
C TYR A 107 -13.59 8.83 7.30
N LYS A 108 -13.69 8.71 8.60
CA LYS A 108 -12.55 8.45 9.50
C LYS A 108 -12.86 7.29 10.41
N PHE A 109 -11.88 6.42 10.61
CA PHE A 109 -11.93 5.34 11.59
C PHE A 109 -10.58 5.23 12.29
N GLU A 110 -10.60 5.17 13.60
CA GLU A 110 -9.42 5.04 14.46
C GLU A 110 -9.58 3.83 15.35
N GLU A 111 -8.53 3.05 15.49
CA GLU A 111 -8.44 1.97 16.44
C GLU A 111 -6.98 1.71 16.80
N GLU A 112 -6.70 1.75 18.12
CA GLU A 112 -5.34 1.61 18.66
C GLU A 112 -4.37 2.61 17.99
N GLU A 113 -3.33 2.13 17.33
CA GLU A 113 -2.31 2.94 16.66
C GLU A 113 -2.64 3.26 15.18
N PHE A 114 -3.77 2.73 14.67
CA PHE A 114 -4.16 2.88 13.27
C PHE A 114 -5.20 3.98 13.08
N LEU A 115 -5.00 4.77 12.03
CA LEU A 115 -5.94 5.73 11.51
C LEU A 115 -6.24 5.40 10.05
N TYR A 116 -7.52 5.29 9.70
CA TYR A 116 -8.01 5.17 8.32
C TYR A 116 -8.77 6.43 7.93
N ILE A 117 -8.51 6.92 6.73
CA ILE A 117 -9.28 7.98 6.09
C ILE A 117 -9.66 7.54 4.68
N ASP A 118 -10.95 7.67 4.35
CA ASP A 118 -11.49 7.54 3.00
C ASP A 118 -12.08 8.90 2.61
N THR A 119 -11.60 9.49 1.53
CA THR A 119 -12.04 10.80 1.05
C THR A 119 -12.34 10.74 -0.44
N TYR A 120 -13.53 11.20 -0.85
CA TYR A 120 -13.91 11.26 -2.26
C TYR A 120 -14.67 12.51 -2.65
N LEU A 121 -14.62 12.84 -3.92
CA LEU A 121 -15.33 13.90 -4.59
C LEU A 121 -16.28 13.31 -5.64
N GLY A 122 -17.41 14.01 -5.86
CA GLY A 122 -18.35 13.67 -6.89
C GLY A 122 -19.51 12.77 -6.42
N GLY A 123 -20.35 12.36 -7.35
CA GLY A 123 -21.54 11.55 -7.15
C GLY A 123 -21.68 10.51 -8.25
N GLU A 124 -22.29 10.84 -9.38
CA GLU A 124 -22.37 9.94 -10.55
C GLU A 124 -20.97 9.64 -11.13
N ASN A 125 -20.13 10.65 -11.25
CA ASN A 125 -18.69 10.49 -11.49
C ASN A 125 -17.98 10.80 -10.19
N PHE A 126 -17.12 9.89 -9.73
CA PHE A 126 -16.43 10.05 -8.47
C PHE A 126 -14.97 9.63 -8.57
N SER A 127 -14.15 10.24 -7.72
CA SER A 127 -12.76 9.87 -7.50
C SER A 127 -12.39 10.09 -6.05
N GLY A 128 -11.60 9.18 -5.49
CA GLY A 128 -11.22 9.25 -4.09
C GLY A 128 -9.94 8.50 -3.77
N GLU A 129 -9.61 8.54 -2.50
CA GLU A 129 -8.43 7.90 -1.92
C GLU A 129 -8.79 7.30 -0.58
N GLU A 130 -8.33 6.09 -0.34
CA GLU A 130 -8.28 5.48 0.98
C GLU A 130 -6.83 5.42 1.44
N ALA A 131 -6.56 5.82 2.68
CA ALA A 131 -5.23 5.75 3.25
C ALA A 131 -5.24 5.31 4.72
N VAL A 132 -4.14 4.67 5.15
CA VAL A 132 -3.93 4.20 6.51
C VAL A 132 -2.61 4.73 7.05
N TRP A 133 -2.68 5.23 8.27
CA TRP A 133 -1.51 5.59 9.07
C TRP A 133 -1.39 4.67 10.27
N LYS A 134 -0.16 4.38 10.67
CA LYS A 134 0.19 3.76 11.94
C LYS A 134 1.09 4.72 12.69
N GLU A 135 0.73 5.12 13.93
CA GLU A 135 1.47 6.13 14.72
C GLU A 135 1.78 7.42 13.93
N ASN A 136 0.81 7.92 13.15
CA ASN A 136 0.92 9.07 12.24
C ASN A 136 1.87 8.88 11.04
N ILE A 137 2.39 7.67 10.79
CA ILE A 137 3.19 7.35 9.60
C ILE A 137 2.26 6.72 8.57
N PRO A 138 2.16 7.26 7.33
CA PRO A 138 1.35 6.64 6.29
C PRO A 138 1.98 5.31 5.87
N ILE A 139 1.18 4.24 5.90
CA ILE A 139 1.62 2.87 5.62
C ILE A 139 0.89 2.22 4.45
N PHE A 140 -0.24 2.79 4.02
CA PHE A 140 -1.02 2.28 2.90
C PHE A 140 -1.81 3.42 2.28
N ALA A 141 -1.93 3.43 0.96
CA ALA A 141 -2.86 4.27 0.23
C ALA A 141 -3.29 3.61 -1.07
N MET A 142 -4.55 3.83 -1.47
CA MET A 142 -5.05 3.47 -2.79
C MET A 142 -5.97 4.56 -3.33
N ASN A 143 -5.84 4.84 -4.63
CA ASN A 143 -6.75 5.72 -5.34
C ASN A 143 -7.82 4.91 -6.05
N TYR A 144 -9.01 5.47 -6.17
CA TYR A 144 -10.09 4.87 -6.92
C TYR A 144 -10.89 5.92 -7.68
N SER A 145 -11.49 5.52 -8.78
CA SER A 145 -12.43 6.33 -9.54
C SER A 145 -13.51 5.46 -10.14
N GLY A 146 -14.63 6.08 -10.48
CA GLY A 146 -15.73 5.35 -11.10
C GLY A 146 -16.83 6.28 -11.58
N ARG A 147 -17.82 5.68 -12.23
CA ARG A 147 -19.02 6.39 -12.68
C ARG A 147 -20.23 5.48 -12.67
N VAL A 148 -21.38 6.07 -12.46
CA VAL A 148 -22.69 5.43 -12.70
C VAL A 148 -22.98 5.51 -14.19
N THR A 149 -23.30 4.38 -14.81
CA THR A 149 -23.53 4.29 -16.28
C THR A 149 -24.99 3.98 -16.66
N GLY A 150 -25.85 3.80 -15.67
CA GLY A 150 -27.26 3.45 -15.92
C GLY A 150 -28.18 4.01 -14.85
N GLU A 151 -29.48 4.05 -15.16
CA GLU A 151 -30.52 4.63 -14.29
C GLU A 151 -30.85 3.75 -13.07
N ASN A 152 -30.56 2.45 -13.14
CA ASN A 152 -30.90 1.46 -12.11
C ASN A 152 -29.76 1.22 -11.10
N PHE A 153 -28.98 2.23 -10.76
CA PHE A 153 -27.91 2.09 -9.77
C PHE A 153 -28.48 2.03 -8.34
N SER A 154 -28.04 1.08 -7.54
CA SER A 154 -28.36 0.95 -6.12
C SER A 154 -27.12 1.15 -5.24
N GLY A 155 -27.03 2.31 -4.59
CA GLY A 155 -25.99 2.58 -3.60
C GLY A 155 -26.09 1.68 -2.37
N ASN A 156 -27.28 1.20 -2.01
CA ASN A 156 -27.46 0.27 -0.89
C ASN A 156 -26.89 -1.12 -1.23
N PHE A 157 -27.18 -1.63 -2.43
CA PHE A 157 -26.62 -2.89 -2.90
C PHE A 157 -25.08 -2.81 -2.95
N LEU A 158 -24.53 -1.72 -3.50
CA LEU A 158 -23.08 -1.53 -3.52
C LEU A 158 -22.48 -1.59 -2.11
N LYS A 159 -23.07 -0.93 -1.14
CA LYS A 159 -22.60 -0.96 0.26
C LYS A 159 -22.65 -2.37 0.85
N GLU A 160 -23.73 -3.12 0.61
CA GLU A 160 -23.82 -4.51 1.08
C GLU A 160 -22.76 -5.42 0.44
N ALA A 161 -22.47 -5.22 -0.85
CA ALA A 161 -21.37 -5.91 -1.52
C ALA A 161 -20.00 -5.56 -0.89
N LEU A 162 -19.74 -4.26 -0.68
CA LEU A 162 -18.47 -3.79 -0.11
C LEU A 162 -18.22 -4.30 1.33
N LYS A 163 -19.26 -4.52 2.13
CA LYS A 163 -19.14 -5.14 3.46
C LYS A 163 -18.62 -6.59 3.43
N LYS A 164 -18.69 -7.24 2.27
CA LYS A 164 -18.22 -8.63 2.09
C LYS A 164 -16.77 -8.70 1.63
N VAL A 165 -16.01 -7.59 1.71
CA VAL A 165 -14.60 -7.55 1.35
C VAL A 165 -13.81 -8.60 2.16
N PRO A 166 -13.03 -9.47 1.50
CA PRO A 166 -12.24 -10.48 2.19
C PRO A 166 -10.94 -9.89 2.77
N VAL A 167 -10.48 -10.46 3.89
CA VAL A 167 -9.23 -10.02 4.54
C VAL A 167 -8.01 -10.23 3.65
N GLU A 168 -8.00 -11.28 2.84
CA GLU A 168 -6.90 -11.62 1.93
C GLU A 168 -6.75 -10.61 0.78
N LYS A 169 -7.82 -9.90 0.45
CA LYS A 169 -7.84 -8.84 -0.59
C LYS A 169 -8.71 -7.67 -0.13
N PRO A 170 -8.23 -6.86 0.83
CA PRO A 170 -9.05 -5.85 1.52
C PRO A 170 -9.20 -4.54 0.71
N PHE A 171 -9.31 -4.63 -0.62
CA PHE A 171 -9.28 -3.45 -1.49
C PHE A 171 -10.66 -2.86 -1.70
N ARG A 172 -11.55 -3.49 -2.47
CA ARG A 172 -12.84 -2.90 -2.82
C ARG A 172 -14.03 -3.70 -2.33
N GLY A 173 -14.12 -4.98 -2.63
CA GLY A 173 -15.21 -5.88 -2.27
C GLY A 173 -14.88 -7.34 -2.56
N PRO A 174 -15.83 -8.26 -2.45
CA PRO A 174 -15.63 -9.66 -2.79
C PRO A 174 -15.49 -9.83 -4.30
N LYS A 175 -14.92 -10.94 -4.74
CA LYS A 175 -14.84 -11.25 -6.17
C LYS A 175 -16.22 -11.27 -6.85
N PHE A 176 -17.22 -11.71 -6.10
CA PHE A 176 -18.61 -11.82 -6.57
C PHE A 176 -19.58 -11.66 -5.40
N TYR A 177 -20.66 -10.92 -5.63
CA TYR A 177 -21.81 -10.82 -4.74
C TYR A 177 -23.08 -10.57 -5.56
N GLN A 178 -24.19 -11.14 -5.15
CA GLN A 178 -25.47 -11.04 -5.86
C GLN A 178 -26.63 -10.99 -4.87
N ASP A 179 -27.65 -10.22 -5.18
CA ASP A 179 -29.00 -10.31 -4.61
C ASP A 179 -30.01 -10.63 -5.72
N GLU A 180 -31.30 -10.37 -5.48
CA GLU A 180 -32.37 -10.66 -6.45
C GLU A 180 -32.30 -9.79 -7.70
N ASP A 181 -31.83 -8.52 -7.58
CA ASP A 181 -31.90 -7.52 -8.63
C ASP A 181 -30.53 -7.15 -9.22
N TYR A 182 -29.43 -7.36 -8.47
CA TYR A 182 -28.11 -6.83 -8.81
C TYR A 182 -27.00 -7.85 -8.68
N ILE A 183 -25.97 -7.67 -9.51
CA ILE A 183 -24.72 -8.45 -9.46
C ILE A 183 -23.56 -7.48 -9.25
N TYR A 184 -22.71 -7.82 -8.27
CA TYR A 184 -21.42 -7.17 -8.05
C TYR A 184 -20.30 -8.10 -8.50
N TYR A 185 -19.37 -7.57 -9.27
CA TYR A 185 -18.17 -8.29 -9.67
C TYR A 185 -16.93 -7.40 -9.47
N CYS A 186 -15.89 -7.95 -8.86
CA CYS A 186 -14.63 -7.27 -8.66
C CYS A 186 -13.47 -8.18 -9.11
N LYS A 187 -12.58 -7.65 -9.94
CA LYS A 187 -11.33 -8.27 -10.30
C LYS A 187 -10.19 -7.46 -9.68
N VAL A 188 -9.29 -8.11 -8.99
CA VAL A 188 -8.08 -7.51 -8.43
C VAL A 188 -6.89 -8.38 -8.77
N ASP A 189 -5.91 -7.78 -9.42
CA ASP A 189 -4.61 -8.38 -9.69
C ASP A 189 -3.58 -7.79 -8.71
N GLY A 190 -2.71 -8.65 -8.17
CA GLY A 190 -1.71 -8.26 -7.17
C GLY A 190 -2.10 -8.59 -5.72
N ASP A 191 -1.35 -8.00 -4.79
CA ASP A 191 -1.46 -8.18 -3.35
C ASP A 191 -1.42 -6.84 -2.60
N ILE A 192 -1.35 -6.86 -1.26
CA ILE A 192 -1.38 -5.65 -0.42
C ILE A 192 -0.18 -4.70 -0.66
N GLN A 193 0.91 -5.18 -1.23
CA GLN A 193 2.08 -4.36 -1.52
C GLN A 193 1.92 -3.60 -2.84
N TRP A 194 1.30 -4.23 -3.83
CA TRP A 194 1.00 -3.63 -5.11
C TRP A 194 -0.19 -4.33 -5.78
N PHE A 195 -1.19 -3.59 -6.18
CA PHE A 195 -2.40 -4.12 -6.81
C PHE A 195 -3.03 -3.13 -7.78
N GLN A 196 -3.87 -3.67 -8.66
CA GLN A 196 -4.80 -2.92 -9.52
C GLN A 196 -6.10 -3.70 -9.68
N GLY A 197 -7.19 -3.00 -9.94
CA GLY A 197 -8.51 -3.60 -10.12
C GLY A 197 -9.49 -2.69 -10.84
#